data_b4c0d61f0a7925f10afba70950c04172
#
_entry.id   b4c0d61f0a7925f10afba70950c04172
#
_cell.length_a   1.000
_cell.length_b   1.000
_cell.length_c   1.000
_cell.angle_alpha   90.00
_cell.angle_beta   90.00
_cell.angle_gamma   90.00
#
_symmetry.space_group_name_H-M   'P 1'
#
loop_
_entity.id
_entity.type
_entity.pdbx_description
1 polymer ?
#
loop_
_entity_poly.entity_id
_entity_poly.type
_entity_poly.pdbx_seq_one_letter_code
_entity_poly.pdbx_strand_id
1 'polypeptide(L)'
;NKIYFGEKDFQQLKILEDFIKKNHSYCKVIPCKTIRDKNGIACSTRNNLLSNKEKMIASKIIKIIRNNKNKLIKKKIKVNKIKNIIYSMKVKKIDYIEILNINKLIKPFKKGNKYKIFFAYYLNKTRLIDNI
;
A
#
# COMPACT_ATOMS: atom_id res chain seq x y z
N ASN A 1 -14.95 15.50 18.79
CA ASN A 1 -13.84 14.56 18.99
C ASN A 1 -13.16 14.22 17.68
N LYS A 2 -11.86 13.86 17.72
CA LYS A 2 -11.06 13.49 16.53
C LYS A 2 -10.33 12.17 16.80
N ILE A 3 -10.31 11.29 15.80
CA ILE A 3 -9.52 10.05 15.79
C ILE A 3 -8.51 10.17 14.66
N TYR A 4 -7.21 10.07 14.97
CA TYR A 4 -6.14 10.08 13.99
C TYR A 4 -5.81 8.65 13.58
N PHE A 5 -5.81 8.36 12.27
CA PHE A 5 -5.58 7.00 11.77
C PHE A 5 -4.64 6.99 10.56
N GLY A 6 -3.66 6.09 10.57
CA GLY A 6 -2.66 6.00 9.52
C GLY A 6 -3.21 5.45 8.19
N GLU A 7 -2.92 6.12 7.08
CA GLU A 7 -3.33 5.67 5.72
C GLU A 7 -2.65 4.37 5.26
N LYS A 8 -1.66 3.86 5.99
CA LYS A 8 -1.01 2.59 5.65
C LYS A 8 -2.00 1.43 5.66
N ASP A 9 -2.84 1.34 6.67
CA ASP A 9 -3.90 0.35 6.81
C ASP A 9 -5.23 0.88 6.22
N PHE A 10 -5.19 1.23 4.93
CA PHE A 10 -6.22 2.01 4.26
C PHE A 10 -7.62 1.39 4.29
N GLN A 11 -7.73 0.05 4.22
CA GLN A 11 -9.03 -0.62 4.32
C GLN A 11 -9.62 -0.43 5.72
N GLN A 12 -8.81 -0.55 6.77
CA GLN A 12 -9.24 -0.32 8.14
C GLN A 12 -9.65 1.14 8.36
N LEU A 13 -8.90 2.09 7.78
CA LEU A 13 -9.27 3.49 7.77
C LEU A 13 -10.66 3.69 7.17
N LYS A 14 -10.97 3.07 6.02
CA LYS A 14 -12.28 3.19 5.37
C LYS A 14 -13.41 2.57 6.19
N ILE A 15 -13.19 1.43 6.79
CA ILE A 15 -14.17 0.79 7.70
C ILE A 15 -14.44 1.71 8.89
N LEU A 16 -13.40 2.29 9.49
CA LEU A 16 -13.53 3.21 10.61
C LEU A 16 -14.28 4.50 10.21
N GLU A 17 -13.96 5.09 9.05
CA GLU A 17 -14.68 6.26 8.52
C GLU A 17 -16.18 5.97 8.36
N ASP A 18 -16.53 4.81 7.77
CA ASP A 18 -17.91 4.41 7.55
C ASP A 18 -18.63 4.12 8.88
N PHE A 19 -17.96 3.45 9.82
CA PHE A 19 -18.53 3.16 11.14
C PHE A 19 -18.82 4.45 11.92
N ILE A 20 -17.87 5.36 11.99
CA ILE A 20 -18.01 6.64 12.69
C ILE A 20 -19.12 7.49 12.07
N LYS A 21 -19.15 7.54 10.73
CA LYS A 21 -20.19 8.29 10.01
C LYS A 21 -21.60 7.77 10.32
N LYS A 22 -21.77 6.46 10.50
CA LYS A 22 -23.07 5.85 10.76
C LYS A 22 -23.51 5.94 12.24
N ASN A 23 -22.58 5.82 13.17
CA ASN A 23 -22.89 5.59 14.57
C ASN A 23 -22.45 6.74 15.51
N HIS A 24 -21.52 7.59 15.08
CA HIS A 24 -20.86 8.58 15.94
C HIS A 24 -20.60 9.90 15.21
N SER A 25 -21.67 10.57 14.76
CA SER A 25 -21.59 11.81 13.96
C SER A 25 -20.79 12.96 14.63
N TYR A 26 -20.65 12.92 15.96
CA TYR A 26 -19.86 13.87 16.75
C TYR A 26 -18.35 13.64 16.69
N CYS A 27 -17.90 12.54 16.08
CA CYS A 27 -16.50 12.18 15.97
C CYS A 27 -16.03 12.25 14.51
N LYS A 28 -14.82 12.75 14.28
CA LYS A 28 -14.22 12.88 12.95
C LYS A 28 -12.95 12.04 12.85
N VAL A 29 -12.87 11.18 11.84
CA VAL A 29 -11.64 10.47 11.49
C VAL A 29 -10.73 11.39 10.68
N ILE A 30 -9.49 11.52 11.12
CA ILE A 30 -8.44 12.32 10.46
C ILE A 30 -7.39 11.35 9.89
N PRO A 31 -7.36 11.15 8.56
CA PRO A 31 -6.35 10.30 7.94
C PRO A 31 -4.96 10.94 8.03
N CYS A 32 -4.00 10.17 8.51
CA CYS A 32 -2.60 10.57 8.63
C CYS A 32 -1.78 9.90 7.54
N LYS A 33 -0.96 10.68 6.82
CA LYS A 33 -0.07 10.17 5.78
C LYS A 33 0.89 9.11 6.33
N THR A 34 1.14 8.07 5.55
CA THR A 34 2.11 7.03 5.89
C THR A 34 3.51 7.62 6.07
N ILE A 35 4.06 7.49 7.28
CA ILE A 35 5.45 7.85 7.57
C ILE A 35 6.35 6.78 6.98
N ARG A 36 7.47 7.21 6.38
CA ARG A 36 8.44 6.33 5.73
C ARG A 36 9.85 6.60 6.26
N ASP A 37 10.66 5.55 6.31
CA ASP A 37 12.07 5.69 6.63
C ASP A 37 12.85 6.33 5.47
N LYS A 38 14.16 6.54 5.68
CA LYS A 38 15.08 7.09 4.65
C LYS A 38 15.16 6.26 3.36
N ASN A 39 14.78 4.99 3.41
CA ASN A 39 14.76 4.07 2.28
C ASN A 39 13.39 4.04 1.58
N GLY A 40 12.41 4.81 2.06
CA GLY A 40 11.06 4.89 1.54
C GLY A 40 10.13 3.78 2.05
N ILE A 41 10.58 2.91 2.96
CA ILE A 41 9.78 1.82 3.53
C ILE A 41 8.79 2.43 4.53
N ALA A 42 7.52 2.04 4.45
CA ALA A 42 6.51 2.47 5.41
C ALA A 42 6.88 1.99 6.82
N CYS A 43 6.92 2.89 7.80
CA CYS A 43 7.27 2.57 9.18
C CYS A 43 6.34 1.51 9.75
N SER A 44 6.95 0.50 10.38
CA SER A 44 6.27 -0.62 11.03
C SER A 44 7.23 -1.33 11.98
N THR A 45 6.70 -1.87 13.08
CA THR A 45 7.48 -2.74 13.99
C THR A 45 8.01 -3.99 13.27
N ARG A 46 7.31 -4.48 12.22
CA ARG A 46 7.76 -5.58 11.38
C ARG A 46 9.09 -5.30 10.66
N ASN A 47 9.44 -4.04 10.44
CA ASN A 47 10.72 -3.67 9.81
C ASN A 47 11.93 -4.07 10.67
N ASN A 48 11.74 -4.25 11.98
CA ASN A 48 12.80 -4.72 12.90
C ASN A 48 13.15 -6.21 12.67
N LEU A 49 12.24 -6.97 12.04
CA LEU A 49 12.46 -8.37 11.69
C LEU A 49 13.22 -8.56 10.37
N LEU A 50 13.49 -7.46 9.64
CA LEU A 50 14.17 -7.49 8.36
C LEU A 50 15.68 -7.33 8.53
N SER A 51 16.44 -8.19 7.86
CA SER A 51 17.87 -8.00 7.67
C SER A 51 18.14 -6.76 6.78
N ASN A 52 19.38 -6.28 6.79
CA ASN A 52 19.77 -5.15 5.93
C ASN A 52 19.56 -5.44 4.43
N LYS A 53 19.82 -6.69 4.01
CA LYS A 53 19.54 -7.13 2.62
C LYS A 53 18.04 -7.06 2.29
N GLU A 54 17.19 -7.52 3.19
CA GLU A 54 15.73 -7.47 3.02
C GLU A 54 15.19 -6.04 3.00
N LYS A 55 15.74 -5.14 3.83
CA LYS A 55 15.42 -3.71 3.79
C LYS A 55 15.80 -3.08 2.43
N MET A 56 16.95 -3.46 1.87
CA MET A 56 17.33 -3.01 0.52
C MET A 56 16.37 -3.52 -0.55
N ILE A 57 15.93 -4.78 -0.47
CA ILE A 57 14.93 -5.36 -1.39
C ILE A 57 13.60 -4.63 -1.25
N ALA A 58 13.11 -4.44 -0.03
CA ALA A 58 11.87 -3.69 0.24
C ALA A 58 11.93 -2.27 -0.36
N SER A 59 13.05 -1.55 -0.16
CA SER A 59 13.26 -0.22 -0.75
C SER A 59 13.18 -0.25 -2.28
N LYS A 60 13.82 -1.23 -2.94
CA LYS A 60 13.77 -1.38 -4.40
C LYS A 60 12.35 -1.66 -4.89
N ILE A 61 11.60 -2.52 -4.21
CA ILE A 61 10.20 -2.84 -4.55
C ILE A 61 9.34 -1.57 -4.52
N ILE A 62 9.45 -0.79 -3.45
CA ILE A 62 8.69 0.46 -3.31
C ILE A 62 9.04 1.44 -4.44
N LYS A 63 10.32 1.60 -4.76
CA LYS A 63 10.78 2.45 -5.86
C LYS A 63 10.21 1.98 -7.21
N ILE A 64 10.23 0.67 -7.48
CA ILE A 64 9.67 0.11 -8.73
C ILE A 64 8.18 0.39 -8.84
N ILE A 65 7.39 0.12 -7.79
CA ILE A 65 5.95 0.36 -7.80
C ILE A 65 5.67 1.85 -7.97
N ARG A 66 6.37 2.71 -7.21
CA ARG A 66 6.21 4.17 -7.27
C ARG A 66 6.51 4.72 -8.66
N ASN A 67 7.64 4.33 -9.26
CA ASN A 67 8.06 4.81 -10.58
C ASN A 67 7.13 4.33 -11.70
N ASN A 68 6.44 3.21 -11.49
CA ASN A 68 5.49 2.66 -12.46
C ASN A 68 4.02 2.96 -12.13
N LYS A 69 3.73 3.70 -11.05
CA LYS A 69 2.37 3.98 -10.58
C LYS A 69 1.46 4.50 -11.71
N ASN A 70 1.87 5.57 -12.38
CA ASN A 70 1.06 6.17 -13.44
C ASN A 70 0.88 5.24 -14.65
N LYS A 71 1.90 4.45 -14.99
CA LYS A 71 1.83 3.46 -16.08
C LYS A 71 0.88 2.31 -15.73
N LEU A 72 0.90 1.86 -14.48
CA LEU A 72 0.00 0.82 -13.97
C LEU A 72 -1.45 1.30 -13.93
N ILE A 73 -1.70 2.51 -13.38
CA ILE A 73 -3.03 3.10 -13.31
C ILE A 73 -3.61 3.31 -14.72
N LYS A 74 -2.81 3.81 -15.66
CA LYS A 74 -3.21 4.01 -17.06
C LYS A 74 -3.20 2.71 -17.89
N LYS A 75 -2.97 1.55 -17.28
CA LYS A 75 -2.86 0.22 -17.94
C LYS A 75 -1.81 0.15 -19.05
N LYS A 76 -0.83 1.06 -19.09
CA LYS A 76 0.29 1.04 -20.03
C LYS A 76 1.28 -0.09 -19.76
N ILE A 77 1.28 -0.63 -18.53
CA ILE A 77 2.06 -1.79 -18.12
C ILE A 77 1.17 -2.75 -17.33
N LYS A 78 1.32 -4.05 -17.56
CA LYS A 78 0.56 -5.09 -16.84
C LYS A 78 1.17 -5.32 -15.45
N VAL A 79 0.33 -5.55 -14.44
CA VAL A 79 0.75 -5.89 -13.06
C VAL A 79 1.69 -7.09 -13.05
N ASN A 80 1.45 -8.10 -13.91
CA ASN A 80 2.31 -9.30 -14.00
C ASN A 80 3.77 -8.96 -14.37
N LYS A 81 4.00 -7.94 -15.18
CA LYS A 81 5.38 -7.48 -15.49
C LYS A 81 6.08 -6.99 -14.23
N ILE A 82 5.37 -6.23 -13.39
CA ILE A 82 5.91 -5.75 -12.10
C ILE A 82 6.12 -6.93 -11.14
N LYS A 83 5.18 -7.89 -11.07
CA LYS A 83 5.35 -9.11 -10.24
C LYS A 83 6.61 -9.87 -10.63
N ASN A 84 6.85 -10.07 -11.92
CA ASN A 84 8.05 -10.79 -12.42
C ASN A 84 9.35 -10.09 -12.00
N ILE A 85 9.40 -8.74 -12.11
CA ILE A 85 10.56 -7.96 -11.66
C ILE A 85 10.75 -8.10 -10.14
N ILE A 86 9.67 -8.11 -9.36
CA ILE A 86 9.76 -8.28 -7.90
C ILE A 86 10.20 -9.71 -7.55
N TYR A 87 9.70 -10.73 -8.22
CA TYR A 87 10.14 -12.12 -8.00
C TYR A 87 11.62 -12.34 -8.31
N SER A 88 12.19 -11.66 -9.33
CA SER A 88 13.63 -11.75 -9.62
C SER A 88 14.52 -11.23 -8.49
N MET A 89 13.97 -10.49 -7.53
CA MET A 89 14.66 -10.03 -6.32
C MET A 89 14.62 -11.02 -5.15
N LYS A 90 14.28 -12.29 -5.39
CA LYS A 90 14.16 -13.35 -4.37
C LYS A 90 13.08 -13.08 -3.31
N VAL A 91 11.99 -12.43 -3.70
CA VAL A 91 10.79 -12.33 -2.87
C VAL A 91 10.15 -13.69 -2.75
N LYS A 92 9.84 -14.13 -1.53
CA LYS A 92 9.29 -15.47 -1.28
C LYS A 92 7.88 -15.62 -1.88
N LYS A 93 7.04 -14.59 -1.72
CA LYS A 93 5.65 -14.61 -2.18
C LYS A 93 5.14 -13.17 -2.33
N ILE A 94 4.35 -12.95 -3.36
CA ILE A 94 3.53 -11.74 -3.51
C ILE A 94 2.08 -12.17 -3.26
N ASP A 95 1.46 -11.63 -2.20
CA ASP A 95 0.05 -11.90 -1.93
C ASP A 95 -0.83 -11.20 -2.95
N TYR A 96 -0.61 -9.90 -3.12
CA TYR A 96 -1.33 -9.11 -4.11
C TYR A 96 -0.53 -7.86 -4.52
N ILE A 97 -0.83 -7.38 -5.71
CA ILE A 97 -0.59 -6.02 -6.19
C ILE A 97 -1.87 -5.61 -6.89
N GLU A 98 -2.61 -4.68 -6.31
CA GLU A 98 -3.94 -4.28 -6.78
C GLU A 98 -4.03 -2.77 -6.94
N ILE A 99 -4.75 -2.35 -7.98
CA ILE A 99 -5.04 -0.94 -8.24
C ILE A 99 -6.51 -0.73 -7.92
N LEU A 100 -6.81 0.04 -6.88
CA LEU A 100 -8.16 0.25 -6.40
C LEU A 100 -8.52 1.74 -6.36
N ASN A 101 -9.79 2.02 -6.61
CA ASN A 101 -10.37 3.33 -6.36
C ASN A 101 -10.37 3.60 -4.84
N ILE A 102 -9.87 4.76 -4.43
CA ILE A 102 -9.71 5.08 -3.00
C ILE A 102 -11.02 5.37 -2.28
N ASN A 103 -12.09 5.70 -3.00
CA ASN A 103 -13.38 5.98 -2.39
C ASN A 103 -14.21 4.71 -2.19
N LYS A 104 -14.16 3.79 -3.16
CA LYS A 104 -15.00 2.59 -3.17
C LYS A 104 -14.22 1.28 -2.99
N LEU A 105 -12.87 1.31 -3.04
CA LEU A 105 -12.00 0.13 -3.00
C LEU A 105 -12.36 -0.94 -4.03
N ILE A 106 -12.83 -0.53 -5.20
CA ILE A 106 -13.27 -1.41 -6.28
C ILE A 106 -12.47 -1.20 -7.57
N LYS A 107 -12.42 -2.23 -8.40
CA LYS A 107 -12.17 -2.18 -9.84
C LYS A 107 -13.55 -2.00 -10.54
N PRO A 108 -13.68 -1.46 -11.74
CA PRO A 108 -12.68 -1.14 -12.75
C PRO A 108 -12.20 0.31 -12.71
N PHE A 109 -11.20 0.59 -13.57
CA PHE A 109 -10.66 1.93 -13.79
C PHE A 109 -11.69 2.83 -14.49
N LYS A 110 -11.92 4.03 -13.92
CA LYS A 110 -12.70 5.11 -14.56
C LYS A 110 -11.86 6.39 -14.55
N LYS A 111 -11.85 7.12 -15.68
CA LYS A 111 -11.17 8.41 -15.80
C LYS A 111 -11.71 9.39 -14.75
N GLY A 112 -10.85 10.19 -14.15
CA GLY A 112 -11.22 11.19 -13.12
C GLY A 112 -11.23 10.67 -11.68
N ASN A 113 -11.24 9.35 -11.46
CA ASN A 113 -11.17 8.79 -10.12
C ASN A 113 -9.74 8.75 -9.59
N LYS A 114 -9.60 8.84 -8.27
CA LYS A 114 -8.31 8.67 -7.59
C LYS A 114 -8.05 7.20 -7.30
N TYR A 115 -6.84 6.73 -7.59
CA TYR A 115 -6.42 5.35 -7.41
C TYR A 115 -5.17 5.27 -6.55
N LYS A 116 -5.09 4.23 -5.75
CA LYS A 116 -3.87 3.78 -5.07
C LYS A 116 -3.51 2.37 -5.52
N ILE A 117 -2.23 2.05 -5.42
CA ILE A 117 -1.72 0.70 -5.60
C ILE A 117 -1.52 0.11 -4.21
N PHE A 118 -2.22 -0.96 -3.93
CA PHE A 118 -2.12 -1.73 -2.70
C PHE A 118 -1.28 -2.97 -2.98
N PHE A 119 -0.34 -3.29 -2.11
CA PHE A 119 0.49 -4.46 -2.31
C PHE A 119 0.92 -5.08 -0.99
N ALA A 120 1.04 -6.42 -1.02
CA ALA A 120 1.56 -7.21 0.07
C ALA A 120 2.49 -8.30 -0.47
N TYR A 121 3.60 -8.52 0.22
CA TYR A 121 4.60 -9.50 -0.16
C TYR A 121 5.37 -10.01 1.05
N TYR A 122 6.04 -11.13 0.89
CA TYR A 122 6.87 -11.75 1.93
C TYR A 122 8.35 -11.65 1.59
N LEU A 123 9.12 -11.09 2.51
CA LEU A 123 10.56 -11.27 2.57
C LEU A 123 10.83 -12.30 3.66
N ASN A 124 11.33 -13.46 3.25
CA ASN A 124 11.46 -14.64 4.13
C ASN A 124 10.13 -14.94 4.88
N LYS A 125 10.08 -14.78 6.20
CA LYS A 125 8.90 -15.02 7.04
C LYS A 125 8.08 -13.73 7.29
N THR A 126 8.62 -12.57 6.96
CA THR A 126 8.01 -11.27 7.27
C THR A 126 7.11 -10.80 6.15
N ARG A 127 5.81 -10.66 6.46
CA ARG A 127 4.81 -10.08 5.55
C ARG A 127 4.81 -8.57 5.67
N LEU A 128 5.05 -7.89 4.57
CA LEU A 128 4.99 -6.44 4.46
C LEU A 128 3.78 -6.01 3.64
N ILE A 129 3.14 -4.95 4.09
CA ILE A 129 2.03 -4.30 3.37
C ILE A 129 2.35 -2.84 3.15
N ASP A 130 1.88 -2.29 2.05
CA ASP A 130 1.98 -0.86 1.79
C ASP A 130 0.94 -0.43 0.75
N ASN A 131 0.77 0.90 0.59
CA ASN A 131 0.00 1.49 -0.50
C ASN A 131 0.67 2.80 -0.99
N ILE A 132 0.54 3.08 -2.25
CA ILE A 132 1.15 4.24 -2.93
C ILE A 132 0.14 4.95 -3.81
#